data_11b19e1acf2d833c22eb5ad8f8de932a
#
_entry.id   11b19e1acf2d833c22eb5ad8f8de932a
#
_cell.length_a   1.000
_cell.length_b   1.000
_cell.length_c   1.000
_cell.angle_alpha   90.00
_cell.angle_beta   90.00
_cell.angle_gamma   90.00
#
_symmetry.space_group_name_H-M   'P 1'
#
loop_
_entity.id
_entity.type
_entity.pdbx_description
1 polymer ?
#
loop_
_entity_poly.entity_id
_entity_poly.type
_entity_poly.pdbx_seq_one_letter_code
_entity_poly.pdbx_strand_id
1 'polypeptide(L)'
;ILQEGGFAYAPLSELSSKSFFLCESRPNEWVKRNLVNKGKKNLPVQADLLRVWVDHGRNVENDVYGYVVYAGEGLPPQENPFDILRNDTLVQAVQSADEKVLEAVFYRADETVQWSGLPVKTSVPCVLLIERIGEEYSVSVTDPTMNVHLKQVKVEIGDVAIDITLPSGKECGKCVTQRFSPAVEKRRASALNSLIPDKKELDSRMQWFEQARFGMFIHWGVYSSLGCSWNGKKYGGYGEHIQRMARIPVEVYKEKVAGTFNPQEFDAEEWVRIAKETGMGYFIITSKHHDGFAMYDSKVSDYNIVKATPFGRDPMKDLRDACRKAGIKFGFYYSHAFDWGEKEGVGNDWDYDNPGGDKLLGGRDWWETRKDYLPVARKYVDEKAIPQIRELIAMYDPDIMWFDTPHKLPQEECIRIVEATREASPDIIINGRAISGFDRYDYYNTADCPYEFSHYGDSYWEGIPTTNNSHAYT
;
A
#
# COMPACT_ATOMS: atom_id res chain seq x y z
N ILE A 1 26.87 -37.48 -13.79
CA ILE A 1 27.86 -37.90 -12.75
C ILE A 1 27.10 -38.13 -11.46
N LEU A 2 27.11 -39.35 -10.96
CA LEU A 2 26.48 -39.73 -9.69
C LEU A 2 27.58 -39.81 -8.59
N GLN A 3 27.36 -39.09 -7.51
CA GLN A 3 28.22 -39.14 -6.32
C GLN A 3 27.61 -40.09 -5.27
N GLU A 4 28.43 -40.92 -4.65
CA GLU A 4 28.00 -41.67 -3.49
C GLU A 4 27.53 -40.73 -2.38
N GLY A 5 26.31 -40.91 -1.85
CA GLY A 5 25.65 -39.99 -0.94
C GLY A 5 24.45 -39.26 -1.51
N GLY A 6 24.03 -39.64 -2.74
CA GLY A 6 22.74 -39.19 -3.29
C GLY A 6 22.75 -37.89 -4.07
N PHE A 7 23.91 -37.42 -4.55
CA PHE A 7 23.97 -36.29 -5.45
C PHE A 7 24.35 -36.69 -6.86
N ALA A 8 23.64 -36.19 -7.86
CA ALA A 8 24.02 -36.33 -9.27
C ALA A 8 24.23 -34.94 -9.89
N TYR A 9 25.28 -34.83 -10.71
CA TYR A 9 25.64 -33.60 -11.43
C TYR A 9 25.46 -33.86 -12.92
N ALA A 10 24.65 -33.06 -13.57
CA ALA A 10 24.41 -33.09 -15.00
C ALA A 10 24.77 -31.71 -15.59
N PRO A 11 25.82 -31.62 -16.44
CA PRO A 11 26.06 -30.40 -17.21
C PRO A 11 24.94 -30.23 -18.22
N LEU A 12 24.62 -28.96 -18.52
CA LEU A 12 23.67 -28.66 -19.59
C LEU A 12 24.18 -29.22 -20.92
N SER A 13 23.26 -29.61 -21.79
CA SER A 13 23.57 -30.37 -23.00
C SER A 13 24.63 -29.73 -23.89
N GLU A 14 24.61 -28.42 -24.01
CA GLU A 14 25.58 -27.63 -24.81
C GLU A 14 27.01 -27.63 -24.23
N LEU A 15 27.15 -27.96 -22.93
CA LEU A 15 28.41 -27.97 -22.20
C LEU A 15 28.96 -29.39 -21.98
N SER A 16 28.25 -30.41 -22.39
CA SER A 16 28.64 -31.81 -22.11
C SER A 16 30.00 -32.16 -22.68
N SER A 17 30.36 -31.66 -23.87
CA SER A 17 31.67 -31.87 -24.50
C SER A 17 32.83 -31.10 -23.85
N LYS A 18 32.53 -30.05 -23.06
CA LYS A 18 33.50 -29.22 -22.33
C LYS A 18 33.61 -29.64 -20.86
N SER A 19 32.81 -30.60 -20.41
CA SER A 19 32.71 -30.96 -18.99
C SER A 19 33.63 -32.16 -18.69
N PHE A 20 34.39 -32.01 -17.64
CA PHE A 20 35.35 -33.03 -17.19
C PHE A 20 35.09 -33.35 -15.72
N PHE A 21 35.42 -34.57 -15.34
CA PHE A 21 35.38 -34.95 -13.93
C PHE A 21 36.62 -35.81 -13.59
N LEU A 22 37.06 -35.73 -12.35
CA LEU A 22 38.12 -36.49 -11.79
C LEU A 22 37.72 -37.00 -10.41
N CYS A 23 37.80 -38.29 -10.22
CA CYS A 23 37.68 -38.88 -8.89
C CYS A 23 39.11 -39.28 -8.43
N GLU A 24 39.59 -38.69 -7.37
CA GLU A 24 40.94 -38.97 -6.90
C GLU A 24 40.95 -39.07 -5.37
N SER A 25 41.79 -40.00 -4.86
CA SER A 25 42.08 -40.10 -3.45
C SER A 25 43.29 -39.24 -3.13
N ARG A 26 43.10 -38.18 -2.33
CA ARG A 26 44.16 -37.25 -1.96
C ARG A 26 44.54 -37.35 -0.49
N PRO A 27 45.79 -37.63 -0.18
CA PRO A 27 46.32 -37.46 1.17
C PRO A 27 46.40 -35.98 1.48
N ASN A 28 46.00 -35.60 2.68
CA ASN A 28 46.07 -34.24 3.18
C ASN A 28 46.48 -34.24 4.66
N GLU A 29 46.92 -33.08 5.15
CA GLU A 29 47.22 -32.86 6.55
C GLU A 29 46.19 -31.90 7.13
N TRP A 30 45.52 -32.31 8.20
CA TRP A 30 44.45 -31.50 8.82
C TRP A 30 44.93 -30.08 9.21
N VAL A 31 46.18 -29.96 9.70
CA VAL A 31 46.80 -28.70 10.10
C VAL A 31 47.00 -27.73 8.93
N LYS A 32 47.15 -28.20 7.72
CA LYS A 32 47.28 -27.35 6.53
C LYS A 32 45.96 -26.67 6.13
N ARG A 33 44.83 -27.22 6.57
CA ARG A 33 43.50 -26.68 6.26
C ARG A 33 42.81 -25.93 7.40
N ASN A 34 43.28 -26.16 8.64
CA ASN A 34 42.67 -25.54 9.82
C ASN A 34 43.70 -24.93 10.76
N LEU A 35 43.98 -23.65 10.55
CA LEU A 35 44.98 -22.88 11.33
C LEU A 35 44.64 -22.75 12.83
N VAL A 36 43.40 -22.98 13.25
CA VAL A 36 42.96 -22.94 14.65
C VAL A 36 43.51 -24.13 15.44
N ASN A 37 43.90 -25.20 14.77
CA ASN A 37 44.44 -26.41 15.39
C ASN A 37 45.98 -26.44 15.48
N LYS A 38 46.66 -25.32 15.35
CA LYS A 38 48.12 -25.21 15.59
C LYS A 38 48.45 -25.77 16.95
N GLY A 39 49.30 -26.82 16.97
CA GLY A 39 49.72 -27.50 18.20
C GLY A 39 49.03 -28.82 18.52
N LYS A 40 48.02 -29.23 17.80
CA LYS A 40 47.45 -30.60 17.85
C LYS A 40 48.24 -31.55 16.94
N LYS A 41 48.26 -32.85 17.27
CA LYS A 41 48.88 -33.87 16.43
C LYS A 41 48.34 -33.76 15.00
N ASN A 42 49.24 -33.57 14.04
CA ASN A 42 48.94 -33.57 12.64
C ASN A 42 48.64 -35.01 12.20
N LEU A 43 47.35 -35.32 12.06
CA LEU A 43 46.92 -36.63 11.60
C LEU A 43 46.80 -36.58 10.07
N PRO A 44 47.37 -37.56 9.34
CA PRO A 44 47.13 -37.69 7.92
C PRO A 44 45.63 -37.97 7.69
N VAL A 45 45.01 -37.24 6.79
CA VAL A 45 43.64 -37.45 6.35
C VAL A 45 43.69 -37.82 4.88
N GLN A 46 43.06 -38.92 4.51
CA GLN A 46 42.84 -39.30 3.14
C GLN A 46 41.37 -39.16 2.83
N ALA A 47 41.05 -38.43 1.77
CA ALA A 47 39.70 -38.26 1.31
C ALA A 47 39.61 -38.49 -0.20
N ASP A 48 38.55 -39.16 -0.60
CA ASP A 48 38.16 -39.27 -1.99
C ASP A 48 37.44 -38.02 -2.40
N LEU A 49 37.94 -37.35 -3.44
CA LEU A 49 37.43 -36.07 -3.89
C LEU A 49 36.89 -36.23 -5.30
N LEU A 50 35.62 -35.86 -5.48
CA LEU A 50 35.04 -35.64 -6.80
C LEU A 50 35.28 -34.20 -7.21
N ARG A 51 35.87 -33.98 -8.35
CA ARG A 51 36.01 -32.69 -8.99
C ARG A 51 35.26 -32.71 -10.31
N VAL A 52 34.47 -31.68 -10.51
CA VAL A 52 33.78 -31.40 -11.77
C VAL A 52 34.20 -30.01 -12.21
N TRP A 53 34.54 -29.84 -13.45
CA TRP A 53 34.81 -28.52 -14.04
C TRP A 53 34.39 -28.49 -15.50
N VAL A 54 34.15 -27.27 -15.96
CA VAL A 54 33.93 -26.97 -17.38
C VAL A 54 35.17 -26.27 -17.90
N ASP A 55 35.72 -26.77 -19.01
CA ASP A 55 36.88 -26.15 -19.66
C ASP A 55 36.40 -25.23 -20.78
N HIS A 56 36.53 -23.96 -20.56
CA HIS A 56 36.18 -22.91 -21.52
C HIS A 56 37.31 -22.61 -22.53
N GLY A 57 38.47 -23.28 -22.45
CA GLY A 57 39.61 -23.04 -23.30
C GLY A 57 40.45 -21.82 -22.90
N ARG A 58 41.15 -21.21 -23.88
CA ARG A 58 42.00 -20.02 -23.67
C ARG A 58 41.35 -18.79 -24.29
N ASN A 59 41.55 -17.64 -23.68
CA ASN A 59 41.00 -16.33 -24.12
C ASN A 59 39.49 -16.36 -24.30
N VAL A 60 38.80 -16.79 -23.27
CA VAL A 60 37.33 -16.96 -23.29
C VAL A 60 36.64 -15.57 -23.37
N GLU A 61 35.81 -15.43 -24.39
CA GLU A 61 34.92 -14.30 -24.54
C GLU A 61 33.48 -14.79 -24.74
N ASN A 62 32.53 -14.27 -23.96
CA ASN A 62 31.08 -14.56 -24.07
C ASN A 62 30.69 -16.04 -23.96
N ASP A 63 31.46 -16.84 -23.22
CA ASP A 63 31.08 -18.24 -22.94
C ASP A 63 30.20 -18.33 -21.69
N VAL A 64 29.36 -19.35 -21.65
CA VAL A 64 28.40 -19.58 -20.54
C VAL A 64 28.61 -20.98 -19.98
N TYR A 65 28.25 -21.17 -18.73
CA TYR A 65 28.19 -22.50 -18.12
C TYR A 65 26.89 -22.69 -17.32
N GLY A 66 26.54 -23.96 -17.18
CA GLY A 66 25.41 -24.33 -16.33
C GLY A 66 25.46 -25.84 -16.07
N TYR A 67 25.00 -26.22 -14.91
CA TYR A 67 24.84 -27.62 -14.54
C TYR A 67 23.69 -27.75 -13.53
N VAL A 68 23.15 -28.94 -13.42
CA VAL A 68 22.11 -29.29 -12.48
C VAL A 68 22.66 -30.22 -11.42
N VAL A 69 22.28 -29.94 -10.19
CA VAL A 69 22.54 -30.83 -9.06
C VAL A 69 21.23 -31.48 -8.65
N TYR A 70 21.15 -32.79 -8.79
CA TYR A 70 20.04 -33.58 -8.29
C TYR A 70 20.39 -34.11 -6.90
N ALA A 71 19.54 -33.88 -5.91
CA ALA A 71 19.63 -34.45 -4.58
C ALA A 71 18.55 -35.54 -4.44
N GLY A 72 18.97 -36.78 -4.20
CA GLY A 72 18.06 -37.90 -4.03
C GLY A 72 18.69 -39.24 -4.38
N GLU A 73 17.99 -40.32 -4.06
CA GLU A 73 18.40 -41.68 -4.43
C GLU A 73 17.99 -41.99 -5.89
N GLY A 74 18.93 -42.42 -6.70
CA GLY A 74 18.70 -42.83 -8.08
C GLY A 74 19.41 -41.98 -9.14
N LEU A 75 19.16 -42.33 -10.40
CA LEU A 75 19.68 -41.58 -11.55
C LEU A 75 18.84 -40.31 -11.77
N PRO A 76 19.46 -39.22 -12.22
CA PRO A 76 18.72 -38.03 -12.62
C PRO A 76 17.74 -38.36 -13.76
N PRO A 77 16.66 -37.58 -13.92
CA PRO A 77 15.76 -37.72 -15.06
C PRO A 77 16.52 -37.72 -16.39
N GLN A 78 16.05 -38.47 -17.37
CA GLN A 78 16.67 -38.49 -18.71
C GLN A 78 16.49 -37.15 -19.44
N GLU A 79 15.38 -36.44 -19.15
CA GLU A 79 15.09 -35.13 -19.67
C GLU A 79 15.28 -34.09 -18.58
N ASN A 80 15.76 -32.91 -18.95
CA ASN A 80 15.86 -31.78 -18.01
C ASN A 80 14.46 -31.37 -17.55
N PRO A 81 14.23 -31.21 -16.24
CA PRO A 81 12.94 -30.76 -15.72
C PRO A 81 12.70 -29.25 -15.89
N PHE A 82 13.58 -28.56 -16.58
CA PHE A 82 13.51 -27.12 -16.82
C PHE A 82 14.16 -26.75 -18.16
N ASP A 83 13.75 -25.59 -18.68
CA ASP A 83 14.32 -24.93 -19.85
C ASP A 83 15.08 -23.68 -19.44
N ILE A 84 16.19 -23.40 -20.12
CA ILE A 84 16.91 -22.14 -19.95
C ILE A 84 16.26 -21.10 -20.84
N LEU A 85 15.70 -20.07 -20.25
CA LEU A 85 15.08 -18.97 -20.98
C LEU A 85 16.10 -17.90 -21.35
N ARG A 86 17.05 -17.62 -20.44
CA ARG A 86 18.10 -16.65 -20.63
C ARG A 86 19.29 -16.97 -19.72
N ASN A 87 20.51 -16.81 -20.20
CA ASN A 87 21.73 -17.01 -19.42
C ASN A 87 22.83 -16.07 -19.92
N ASP A 88 22.81 -14.84 -19.44
CA ASP A 88 23.79 -13.80 -19.77
C ASP A 88 24.17 -12.98 -18.53
N THR A 89 24.93 -11.91 -18.71
CA THR A 89 25.39 -11.02 -17.61
C THR A 89 24.31 -10.08 -17.09
N LEU A 90 23.15 -10.02 -17.73
CA LEU A 90 22.04 -9.13 -17.37
C LEU A 90 20.93 -9.89 -16.67
N VAL A 91 20.65 -11.14 -17.12
CA VAL A 91 19.63 -12.01 -16.55
C VAL A 91 20.03 -13.47 -16.65
N GLN A 92 19.75 -14.22 -15.60
CA GLN A 92 19.75 -15.69 -15.64
C GLN A 92 18.34 -16.16 -15.28
N ALA A 93 17.74 -16.97 -16.14
CA ALA A 93 16.37 -17.42 -15.97
C ALA A 93 16.14 -18.83 -16.51
N VAL A 94 15.39 -19.62 -15.76
CA VAL A 94 14.93 -20.95 -16.12
C VAL A 94 13.43 -21.07 -15.88
N GLN A 95 12.76 -21.93 -16.64
CA GLN A 95 11.40 -22.33 -16.38
C GLN A 95 11.28 -23.84 -16.18
N SER A 96 10.28 -24.28 -15.42
CA SER A 96 9.93 -25.71 -15.35
C SER A 96 9.44 -26.22 -16.71
N ALA A 97 9.65 -27.52 -17.00
CA ALA A 97 9.22 -28.13 -18.26
C ALA A 97 7.70 -28.07 -18.49
N ASP A 98 6.89 -27.95 -17.44
CA ASP A 98 5.45 -27.72 -17.52
C ASP A 98 5.06 -26.22 -17.58
N GLU A 99 6.05 -25.34 -17.71
CA GLU A 99 5.94 -23.88 -17.83
C GLU A 99 5.20 -23.19 -16.66
N LYS A 100 5.06 -23.88 -15.52
CA LYS A 100 4.34 -23.29 -14.37
C LYS A 100 5.22 -22.50 -13.43
N VAL A 101 6.53 -22.74 -13.46
CA VAL A 101 7.48 -22.09 -12.57
C VAL A 101 8.53 -21.32 -13.38
N LEU A 102 8.77 -20.07 -13.01
CA LEU A 102 9.89 -19.26 -13.47
C LEU A 102 10.80 -18.95 -12.30
N GLU A 103 12.08 -19.24 -12.43
CA GLU A 103 13.12 -18.73 -11.54
C GLU A 103 14.05 -17.81 -12.31
N ALA A 104 14.29 -16.61 -11.80
CA ALA A 104 15.13 -15.63 -12.48
C ALA A 104 15.95 -14.78 -11.52
N VAL A 105 17.15 -14.42 -11.97
CA VAL A 105 18.01 -13.43 -11.33
C VAL A 105 18.17 -12.26 -12.31
N PHE A 106 17.61 -11.13 -11.96
CA PHE A 106 17.78 -9.89 -12.71
C PHE A 106 18.95 -9.09 -12.11
N TYR A 107 20.02 -8.91 -12.88
CA TYR A 107 21.16 -8.08 -12.49
C TYR A 107 20.96 -6.61 -12.89
N ARG A 108 20.01 -6.35 -13.79
CA ARG A 108 19.60 -5.01 -14.21
C ARG A 108 18.09 -4.87 -14.23
N ALA A 109 17.64 -3.64 -13.97
CA ALA A 109 16.25 -3.23 -14.12
C ALA A 109 15.82 -3.25 -15.60
N ASP A 110 14.52 -3.40 -15.82
CA ASP A 110 13.83 -3.30 -17.12
C ASP A 110 14.26 -4.32 -18.20
N GLU A 111 15.06 -5.30 -17.81
CA GLU A 111 15.36 -6.45 -18.66
C GLU A 111 14.14 -7.37 -18.80
N THR A 112 14.04 -8.05 -19.96
CA THR A 112 12.88 -8.89 -20.26
C THR A 112 13.27 -10.35 -20.35
N VAL A 113 12.48 -11.21 -19.68
CA VAL A 113 12.50 -12.67 -19.85
C VAL A 113 11.17 -13.09 -20.47
N GLN A 114 11.20 -13.97 -21.47
CA GLN A 114 9.98 -14.57 -22.01
C GLN A 114 9.66 -15.85 -21.26
N TRP A 115 8.56 -15.87 -20.53
CA TRP A 115 8.08 -17.03 -19.77
C TRP A 115 6.69 -17.45 -20.23
N SER A 116 6.57 -18.68 -20.74
CA SER A 116 5.29 -19.20 -21.26
C SER A 116 4.59 -18.22 -22.23
N GLY A 117 5.38 -17.56 -23.11
CA GLY A 117 4.90 -16.58 -24.07
C GLY A 117 4.59 -15.19 -23.50
N LEU A 118 4.79 -14.95 -22.20
CA LEU A 118 4.58 -13.66 -21.54
C LEU A 118 5.92 -12.99 -21.25
N PRO A 119 6.07 -11.67 -21.53
CA PRO A 119 7.23 -10.92 -21.07
C PRO A 119 7.17 -10.72 -19.57
N VAL A 120 8.27 -10.98 -18.87
CA VAL A 120 8.45 -10.73 -17.43
C VAL A 120 9.58 -9.71 -17.24
N LYS A 121 9.32 -8.68 -16.43
CA LYS A 121 10.26 -7.60 -16.11
C LYS A 121 10.22 -7.24 -14.64
N THR A 122 11.30 -6.63 -14.17
CA THR A 122 11.37 -6.07 -12.81
C THR A 122 11.93 -4.65 -12.85
N SER A 123 11.41 -3.77 -11.99
CA SER A 123 11.85 -2.36 -11.93
C SER A 123 13.23 -2.17 -11.29
N VAL A 124 13.78 -3.20 -10.66
CA VAL A 124 15.08 -3.18 -9.97
C VAL A 124 15.76 -4.55 -10.08
N PRO A 125 17.08 -4.65 -9.91
CA PRO A 125 17.76 -5.92 -9.75
C PRO A 125 17.20 -6.71 -8.57
N CYS A 126 16.87 -7.98 -8.78
CA CYS A 126 16.31 -8.86 -7.74
C CYS A 126 16.40 -10.34 -8.13
N VAL A 127 16.14 -11.21 -7.17
CA VAL A 127 15.87 -12.64 -7.40
C VAL A 127 14.35 -12.83 -7.38
N LEU A 128 13.83 -13.51 -8.37
CA LEU A 128 12.40 -13.68 -8.64
C LEU A 128 12.05 -15.15 -8.82
N LEU A 129 11.00 -15.59 -8.13
CA LEU A 129 10.32 -16.86 -8.36
C LEU A 129 8.86 -16.59 -8.66
N ILE A 130 8.35 -17.10 -9.76
CA ILE A 130 6.91 -17.05 -10.08
C ILE A 130 6.39 -18.47 -10.24
N GLU A 131 5.28 -18.77 -9.59
CA GLU A 131 4.55 -20.02 -9.69
C GLU A 131 3.13 -19.76 -10.17
N ARG A 132 2.69 -20.47 -11.22
CA ARG A 132 1.30 -20.46 -11.68
C ARG A 132 0.48 -21.49 -10.90
N ILE A 133 -0.48 -21.03 -10.12
CA ILE A 133 -1.34 -21.86 -9.27
C ILE A 133 -2.79 -21.69 -9.71
N GLY A 134 -3.24 -22.51 -10.66
CA GLY A 134 -4.56 -22.35 -11.29
C GLY A 134 -4.65 -21.02 -12.06
N GLU A 135 -5.58 -20.16 -11.67
CA GLU A 135 -5.78 -18.82 -12.26
C GLU A 135 -4.96 -17.72 -11.56
N GLU A 136 -4.16 -18.07 -10.56
CA GLU A 136 -3.36 -17.13 -9.80
C GLU A 136 -1.87 -17.30 -10.08
N TYR A 137 -1.11 -16.23 -9.81
CA TYR A 137 0.34 -16.27 -9.69
C TYR A 137 0.75 -16.08 -8.22
N SER A 138 1.74 -16.86 -7.79
CA SER A 138 2.48 -16.68 -6.56
C SER A 138 3.84 -16.10 -6.93
N VAL A 139 4.11 -14.86 -6.55
CA VAL A 139 5.34 -14.15 -6.89
C VAL A 139 6.16 -13.94 -5.64
N SER A 140 7.37 -14.50 -5.63
CA SER A 140 8.33 -14.36 -4.54
C SER A 140 9.52 -13.52 -5.01
N VAL A 141 9.85 -12.47 -4.27
CA VAL A 141 10.94 -11.54 -4.61
C VAL A 141 11.88 -11.37 -3.41
N THR A 142 13.16 -11.28 -3.70
CA THR A 142 14.15 -10.85 -2.71
C THR A 142 15.15 -9.88 -3.34
N ASP A 143 15.59 -8.89 -2.55
CA ASP A 143 16.76 -8.06 -2.85
C ASP A 143 18.00 -8.67 -2.18
N PRO A 144 18.89 -9.36 -2.93
CA PRO A 144 20.09 -9.98 -2.37
C PRO A 144 21.13 -8.96 -1.92
N THR A 145 21.00 -7.69 -2.33
CA THR A 145 21.92 -6.59 -1.93
C THR A 145 21.59 -6.03 -0.56
N MET A 146 20.43 -6.40 0.01
CA MET A 146 19.94 -5.92 1.31
C MET A 146 19.92 -4.39 1.40
N ASN A 147 19.50 -3.71 0.31
CA ASN A 147 19.46 -2.25 0.25
C ASN A 147 18.32 -1.71 1.13
N VAL A 148 18.66 -1.12 2.27
CA VAL A 148 17.69 -0.58 3.24
C VAL A 148 16.84 0.57 2.70
N HIS A 149 17.24 1.19 1.60
CA HIS A 149 16.51 2.28 0.93
C HIS A 149 15.53 1.77 -0.12
N LEU A 150 15.69 0.53 -0.59
CA LEU A 150 14.76 -0.08 -1.53
C LEU A 150 13.51 -0.54 -0.79
N LYS A 151 12.37 0.07 -1.10
CA LYS A 151 11.10 -0.18 -0.41
C LYS A 151 10.16 -1.09 -1.18
N GLN A 152 10.30 -1.14 -2.49
CA GLN A 152 9.32 -1.75 -3.38
C GLN A 152 9.99 -2.25 -4.66
N VAL A 153 9.45 -3.32 -5.20
CA VAL A 153 9.78 -3.85 -6.54
C VAL A 153 8.48 -3.93 -7.33
N LYS A 154 8.46 -3.35 -8.52
CA LYS A 154 7.41 -3.61 -9.50
C LYS A 154 7.79 -4.84 -10.32
N VAL A 155 6.91 -5.83 -10.40
CA VAL A 155 7.02 -7.00 -11.26
C VAL A 155 5.94 -6.93 -12.32
N GLU A 156 6.33 -7.00 -13.58
CA GLU A 156 5.43 -7.01 -14.73
C GLU A 156 5.41 -8.42 -15.33
N ILE A 157 4.21 -8.97 -15.58
CA ILE A 157 3.97 -10.28 -16.17
C ILE A 157 2.94 -10.09 -17.28
N GLY A 158 3.39 -10.10 -18.54
CA GLY A 158 2.54 -9.74 -19.68
C GLY A 158 2.09 -8.27 -19.58
N ASP A 159 0.79 -8.06 -19.53
CA ASP A 159 0.11 -6.78 -19.41
C ASP A 159 -0.34 -6.45 -17.97
N VAL A 160 0.10 -7.23 -16.99
CA VAL A 160 -0.20 -7.02 -15.57
C VAL A 160 1.05 -6.60 -14.82
N ALA A 161 0.93 -5.58 -13.99
CA ALA A 161 1.99 -5.11 -13.10
C ALA A 161 1.52 -5.17 -11.65
N ILE A 162 2.39 -5.63 -10.76
CA ILE A 162 2.18 -5.62 -9.32
C ILE A 162 3.34 -4.94 -8.61
N ASP A 163 3.03 -4.22 -7.56
CA ASP A 163 4.01 -3.60 -6.67
C ASP A 163 4.15 -4.44 -5.40
N ILE A 164 5.35 -4.95 -5.16
CA ILE A 164 5.67 -5.79 -3.99
C ILE A 164 6.49 -4.97 -3.01
N THR A 165 5.95 -4.77 -1.80
CA THR A 165 6.65 -4.07 -0.72
C THR A 165 7.73 -4.97 -0.11
N LEU A 166 8.96 -4.51 -0.10
CA LEU A 166 10.10 -5.24 0.47
C LEU A 166 10.22 -5.05 1.98
N PRO A 167 10.75 -6.04 2.71
CA PRO A 167 11.02 -5.93 4.12
C PRO A 167 12.07 -4.84 4.42
N SER A 168 11.96 -4.22 5.57
CA SER A 168 12.85 -3.13 5.99
C SER A 168 13.56 -3.44 7.33
N GLY A 169 14.58 -2.65 7.66
CA GLY A 169 15.33 -2.78 8.89
C GLY A 169 16.03 -4.13 9.00
N LYS A 170 15.83 -4.87 10.10
CA LYS A 170 16.45 -6.19 10.35
C LYS A 170 15.95 -7.30 9.42
N GLU A 171 14.85 -7.09 8.77
CA GLU A 171 14.22 -8.04 7.84
C GLU A 171 14.64 -7.81 6.38
N CYS A 172 15.46 -6.77 6.14
CA CYS A 172 15.94 -6.42 4.81
C CYS A 172 16.66 -7.62 4.16
N GLY A 173 16.35 -7.88 2.89
CA GLY A 173 16.88 -9.04 2.15
C GLY A 173 16.10 -10.35 2.37
N LYS A 174 15.09 -10.40 3.23
CA LYS A 174 14.18 -11.55 3.28
C LYS A 174 13.27 -11.59 2.06
N CYS A 175 12.95 -12.81 1.63
CA CYS A 175 12.00 -13.06 0.57
C CYS A 175 10.59 -12.66 0.99
N VAL A 176 9.86 -12.03 0.08
CA VAL A 176 8.42 -11.73 0.20
C VAL A 176 7.68 -12.45 -0.89
N THR A 177 6.57 -13.09 -0.54
CA THR A 177 5.69 -13.77 -1.49
C THR A 177 4.33 -13.09 -1.49
N GLN A 178 3.85 -12.75 -2.68
CA GLN A 178 2.51 -12.19 -2.90
C GLN A 178 1.77 -13.05 -3.94
N ARG A 179 0.48 -13.32 -3.69
CA ARG A 179 -0.40 -13.99 -4.65
C ARG A 179 -1.37 -12.98 -5.27
N PHE A 180 -1.63 -13.13 -6.54
CA PHE A 180 -2.60 -12.30 -7.26
C PHE A 180 -3.23 -13.05 -8.45
N SER A 181 -4.42 -12.60 -8.85
CA SER A 181 -5.09 -13.06 -10.07
C SER A 181 -4.90 -12.03 -11.18
N PRO A 182 -4.32 -12.39 -12.34
CA PRO A 182 -4.18 -11.48 -13.47
C PRO A 182 -5.50 -10.85 -13.92
N ALA A 183 -6.59 -11.62 -13.87
CA ALA A 183 -7.92 -11.12 -14.23
C ALA A 183 -8.44 -10.03 -13.26
N VAL A 184 -8.12 -10.17 -11.97
CA VAL A 184 -8.46 -9.16 -10.95
C VAL A 184 -7.63 -7.91 -11.16
N GLU A 185 -6.31 -8.05 -11.35
CA GLU A 185 -5.42 -6.91 -11.58
C GLU A 185 -5.76 -6.15 -12.87
N LYS A 186 -6.10 -6.84 -13.95
CA LYS A 186 -6.57 -6.19 -15.19
C LYS A 186 -7.85 -5.38 -14.98
N ARG A 187 -8.82 -5.95 -14.25
CA ARG A 187 -10.06 -5.22 -13.91
C ARG A 187 -9.75 -4.00 -13.07
N ARG A 188 -8.88 -4.14 -12.06
CA ARG A 188 -8.43 -3.04 -11.21
C ARG A 188 -7.74 -1.93 -12.02
N ALA A 189 -6.78 -2.29 -12.87
CA ALA A 189 -6.10 -1.34 -13.74
C ALA A 189 -7.07 -0.63 -14.71
N SER A 190 -8.03 -1.35 -15.28
CA SER A 190 -9.06 -0.77 -16.14
C SER A 190 -9.94 0.21 -15.37
N ALA A 191 -10.40 -0.15 -14.17
CA ALA A 191 -11.20 0.72 -13.31
C ALA A 191 -10.42 1.98 -12.91
N LEU A 192 -9.14 1.82 -12.49
CA LEU A 192 -8.28 2.97 -12.18
C LEU A 192 -8.09 3.89 -13.39
N ASN A 193 -7.86 3.32 -14.58
CA ASN A 193 -7.72 4.11 -15.81
C ASN A 193 -8.98 4.88 -16.17
N SER A 194 -10.17 4.33 -15.89
CA SER A 194 -11.44 5.03 -16.14
C SER A 194 -11.66 6.24 -15.22
N LEU A 195 -10.95 6.30 -14.09
CA LEU A 195 -11.01 7.44 -13.18
C LEU A 195 -10.06 8.58 -13.55
N ILE A 196 -9.16 8.37 -14.53
CA ILE A 196 -8.23 9.41 -14.99
C ILE A 196 -8.99 10.38 -15.87
N PRO A 197 -9.16 11.65 -15.46
CA PRO A 197 -9.81 12.63 -16.30
C PRO A 197 -8.91 12.97 -17.50
N ASP A 198 -9.50 13.33 -18.59
CA ASP A 198 -8.80 14.02 -19.67
C ASP A 198 -8.22 15.34 -19.16
N LYS A 199 -7.06 15.76 -19.68
CA LYS A 199 -6.36 16.96 -19.19
C LYS A 199 -7.23 18.22 -19.30
N LYS A 200 -7.99 18.36 -20.34
CA LYS A 200 -8.85 19.54 -20.56
C LYS A 200 -10.01 19.57 -19.56
N GLU A 201 -10.59 18.41 -19.28
CA GLU A 201 -11.62 18.23 -18.27
C GLU A 201 -11.08 18.54 -16.87
N LEU A 202 -9.91 18.01 -16.54
CA LEU A 202 -9.22 18.29 -15.28
C LEU A 202 -8.90 19.76 -15.12
N ASP A 203 -8.30 20.40 -16.13
CA ASP A 203 -7.93 21.83 -16.07
C ASP A 203 -9.19 22.70 -15.89
N SER A 204 -10.30 22.36 -16.56
CA SER A 204 -11.58 23.06 -16.39
C SER A 204 -12.13 22.95 -14.97
N ARG A 205 -12.07 21.75 -14.39
CA ARG A 205 -12.51 21.45 -13.02
C ARG A 205 -11.64 22.16 -11.98
N MET A 206 -10.34 22.18 -12.20
CA MET A 206 -9.35 22.73 -11.25
C MET A 206 -9.15 24.25 -11.36
N GLN A 207 -9.70 24.91 -12.37
CA GLN A 207 -9.49 26.34 -12.61
C GLN A 207 -9.77 27.22 -11.39
N TRP A 208 -10.86 27.00 -10.69
CA TRP A 208 -11.19 27.75 -9.50
C TRP A 208 -10.26 27.46 -8.32
N PHE A 209 -9.79 26.21 -8.18
CA PHE A 209 -8.86 25.80 -7.12
C PHE A 209 -7.51 26.47 -7.28
N GLU A 210 -7.00 26.52 -8.51
CA GLU A 210 -5.76 27.23 -8.82
C GLU A 210 -5.88 28.75 -8.54
N GLN A 211 -7.02 29.34 -8.80
CA GLN A 211 -7.28 30.75 -8.48
C GLN A 211 -7.43 31.01 -6.97
N ALA A 212 -8.05 30.09 -6.26
CA ALA A 212 -8.30 30.20 -4.81
C ALA A 212 -7.00 30.14 -4.00
N ARG A 213 -6.04 29.26 -4.34
CA ARG A 213 -4.69 29.12 -3.77
C ARG A 213 -4.58 28.88 -2.28
N PHE A 214 -5.47 29.45 -1.47
CA PHE A 214 -5.41 29.43 -0.02
C PHE A 214 -6.79 29.12 0.55
N GLY A 215 -6.87 28.15 1.46
CA GLY A 215 -8.13 27.69 2.04
C GLY A 215 -8.04 27.50 3.54
N MET A 216 -9.22 27.48 4.18
CA MET A 216 -9.37 27.12 5.58
C MET A 216 -9.76 25.65 5.68
N PHE A 217 -9.03 24.88 6.50
CA PHE A 217 -9.37 23.49 6.78
C PHE A 217 -9.58 23.33 8.28
N ILE A 218 -10.80 22.99 8.71
CA ILE A 218 -11.18 22.85 10.11
C ILE A 218 -11.50 21.39 10.44
N HIS A 219 -10.78 20.84 11.43
CA HIS A 219 -11.12 19.58 12.07
C HIS A 219 -11.99 19.87 13.29
N TRP A 220 -13.29 19.69 13.15
CA TRP A 220 -14.28 19.92 14.18
C TRP A 220 -15.26 18.75 14.28
N GLY A 221 -15.37 18.19 15.47
CA GLY A 221 -16.22 17.06 15.79
C GLY A 221 -16.43 16.94 17.28
N VAL A 222 -17.13 15.91 17.73
CA VAL A 222 -17.38 15.67 19.16
C VAL A 222 -16.09 15.54 19.97
N TYR A 223 -15.01 15.06 19.36
CA TYR A 223 -13.66 14.98 19.94
C TYR A 223 -13.10 16.34 20.37
N SER A 224 -13.54 17.43 19.77
CA SER A 224 -13.06 18.78 20.08
C SER A 224 -13.42 19.20 21.52
N SER A 225 -14.47 18.63 22.11
CA SER A 225 -14.85 18.89 23.50
C SER A 225 -13.87 18.30 24.51
N LEU A 226 -13.01 17.38 24.11
CA LEU A 226 -12.11 16.66 25.02
C LEU A 226 -10.71 17.31 25.15
N GLY A 227 -10.30 18.16 24.21
CA GLY A 227 -8.99 18.82 24.26
C GLY A 227 -7.83 17.84 24.49
N CYS A 228 -7.82 16.70 23.79
CA CYS A 228 -6.85 15.60 23.97
C CYS A 228 -6.80 14.99 25.38
N SER A 229 -7.85 15.11 26.19
CA SER A 229 -7.87 14.60 27.57
C SER A 229 -9.05 13.65 27.79
N TRP A 230 -8.83 12.58 28.54
CA TRP A 230 -9.87 11.64 28.93
C TRP A 230 -9.66 11.15 30.36
N ASN A 231 -10.70 11.23 31.20
CA ASN A 231 -10.67 10.82 32.62
C ASN A 231 -9.48 11.44 33.39
N GLY A 232 -9.21 12.72 33.17
CA GLY A 232 -8.13 13.45 33.84
C GLY A 232 -6.72 13.16 33.31
N LYS A 233 -6.58 12.27 32.35
CA LYS A 233 -5.30 11.97 31.68
C LYS A 233 -5.21 12.72 30.36
N LYS A 234 -4.10 13.44 30.15
CA LYS A 234 -3.76 14.07 28.88
C LYS A 234 -3.05 13.07 27.97
N TYR A 235 -3.44 13.04 26.70
CA TYR A 235 -2.85 12.21 25.66
C TYR A 235 -2.08 13.10 24.69
N GLY A 236 -0.87 12.66 24.28
CA GLY A 236 -0.12 13.31 23.21
C GLY A 236 -0.60 12.84 21.83
N GLY A 237 -0.41 13.68 20.81
CA GLY A 237 -0.77 13.38 19.43
C GLY A 237 -2.01 14.14 18.97
N TYR A 238 -2.70 13.60 17.97
CA TYR A 238 -3.83 14.26 17.33
C TYR A 238 -5.10 14.19 18.19
N GLY A 239 -5.72 15.34 18.47
CA GLY A 239 -6.93 15.45 19.30
C GLY A 239 -8.13 14.69 18.74
N GLU A 240 -8.28 14.67 17.44
CA GLU A 240 -9.29 13.91 16.70
C GLU A 240 -9.13 12.39 16.85
N HIS A 241 -7.98 11.92 17.30
CA HIS A 241 -7.70 10.49 17.57
C HIS A 241 -7.93 10.08 19.03
N ILE A 242 -8.48 10.95 19.88
CA ILE A 242 -8.62 10.69 21.32
C ILE A 242 -9.38 9.40 21.63
N GLN A 243 -10.43 9.07 20.88
CA GLN A 243 -11.19 7.82 21.09
C GLN A 243 -10.27 6.60 20.97
N ARG A 244 -9.44 6.53 19.93
CA ARG A 244 -8.48 5.44 19.70
C ARG A 244 -7.35 5.47 20.74
N MET A 245 -6.75 6.65 20.99
CA MET A 245 -5.60 6.76 21.91
C MET A 245 -5.95 6.39 23.34
N ALA A 246 -7.15 6.75 23.78
CA ALA A 246 -7.65 6.42 25.11
C ALA A 246 -8.43 5.10 25.14
N ARG A 247 -8.60 4.43 23.95
CA ARG A 247 -9.37 3.19 23.77
C ARG A 247 -10.76 3.30 24.39
N ILE A 248 -11.47 4.40 24.11
CA ILE A 248 -12.78 4.68 24.67
C ILE A 248 -13.80 3.78 23.97
N PRO A 249 -14.54 2.93 24.73
CA PRO A 249 -15.59 2.10 24.15
C PRO A 249 -16.63 2.95 23.41
N VAL A 250 -17.17 2.43 22.32
CA VAL A 250 -18.08 3.17 21.42
C VAL A 250 -19.30 3.68 22.17
N GLU A 251 -19.95 2.86 23.00
CA GLU A 251 -21.13 3.26 23.74
C GLU A 251 -20.82 4.34 24.81
N VAL A 252 -19.63 4.27 25.42
CA VAL A 252 -19.16 5.30 26.35
C VAL A 252 -18.88 6.62 25.62
N TYR A 253 -18.32 6.54 24.43
CA TYR A 253 -18.04 7.71 23.60
C TYR A 253 -19.33 8.36 23.10
N LYS A 254 -20.30 7.56 22.67
CA LYS A 254 -21.65 8.03 22.30
C LYS A 254 -22.33 8.74 23.47
N GLU A 255 -22.37 8.13 24.65
CA GLU A 255 -23.04 8.69 25.81
C GLU A 255 -22.35 9.93 26.36
N LYS A 256 -21.04 9.83 26.65
CA LYS A 256 -20.32 10.84 27.43
C LYS A 256 -19.69 11.93 26.58
N VAL A 257 -19.47 11.71 25.30
CA VAL A 257 -18.86 12.70 24.41
C VAL A 257 -19.90 13.26 23.45
N ALA A 258 -20.49 12.43 22.58
CA ALA A 258 -21.52 12.89 21.67
C ALA A 258 -22.77 13.38 22.39
N GLY A 259 -23.30 12.61 23.37
CA GLY A 259 -24.50 12.96 24.13
C GLY A 259 -24.39 14.24 24.98
N THR A 260 -23.18 14.76 25.17
CA THR A 260 -22.95 16.04 25.90
C THR A 260 -22.46 17.18 24.99
N PHE A 261 -22.21 16.89 23.71
CA PHE A 261 -21.70 17.88 22.77
C PHE A 261 -22.76 18.91 22.39
N ASN A 262 -22.57 20.16 22.85
CA ASN A 262 -23.51 21.25 22.65
C ASN A 262 -22.79 22.57 22.35
N PRO A 263 -22.31 22.80 21.14
CA PRO A 263 -21.52 23.98 20.77
C PRO A 263 -22.40 25.19 20.50
N GLN A 264 -23.01 25.77 21.55
CA GLN A 264 -23.96 26.90 21.46
C GLN A 264 -23.34 28.16 20.86
N GLU A 265 -22.02 28.36 21.05
CA GLU A 265 -21.26 29.50 20.53
C GLU A 265 -20.90 29.35 19.03
N PHE A 266 -21.29 28.26 18.36
CA PHE A 266 -21.02 28.10 16.95
C PHE A 266 -21.71 29.15 16.10
N ASP A 267 -20.93 29.89 15.32
CA ASP A 267 -21.38 30.93 14.40
C ASP A 267 -20.71 30.75 13.02
N ALA A 268 -21.49 30.26 12.06
CA ALA A 268 -21.03 30.00 10.71
C ALA A 268 -20.62 31.29 9.96
N GLU A 269 -21.37 32.37 10.14
CA GLU A 269 -21.08 33.66 9.50
C GLU A 269 -19.73 34.22 9.99
N GLU A 270 -19.43 34.09 11.28
CA GLU A 270 -18.17 34.55 11.87
C GLU A 270 -16.98 33.70 11.34
N TRP A 271 -17.11 32.38 11.26
CA TRP A 271 -16.04 31.53 10.75
C TRP A 271 -15.74 31.85 9.29
N VAL A 272 -16.78 32.01 8.48
CA VAL A 272 -16.63 32.34 7.06
C VAL A 272 -16.14 33.77 6.85
N ARG A 273 -16.56 34.72 7.72
CA ARG A 273 -16.02 36.11 7.72
C ARG A 273 -14.50 36.10 7.91
N ILE A 274 -14.00 35.34 8.91
CA ILE A 274 -12.56 35.21 9.15
C ILE A 274 -11.85 34.64 7.92
N ALA A 275 -12.37 33.57 7.31
CA ALA A 275 -11.81 33.00 6.09
C ALA A 275 -11.74 34.04 4.96
N LYS A 276 -12.80 34.81 4.76
CA LYS A 276 -12.89 35.83 3.71
C LYS A 276 -11.92 37.00 3.94
N GLU A 277 -11.84 37.50 5.15
CA GLU A 277 -10.98 38.63 5.52
C GLU A 277 -9.49 38.27 5.45
N THR A 278 -9.15 37.00 5.67
CA THR A 278 -7.78 36.47 5.53
C THR A 278 -7.42 36.06 4.09
N GLY A 279 -8.34 36.27 3.13
CA GLY A 279 -8.07 36.01 1.71
C GLY A 279 -8.20 34.54 1.30
N MET A 280 -8.87 33.71 2.08
CA MET A 280 -9.10 32.30 1.77
C MET A 280 -10.23 32.17 0.73
N GLY A 281 -10.00 31.35 -0.31
CA GLY A 281 -10.93 31.14 -1.39
C GLY A 281 -11.81 29.89 -1.26
N TYR A 282 -11.45 28.96 -0.35
CA TYR A 282 -12.23 27.76 -0.07
C TYR A 282 -12.19 27.40 1.41
N PHE A 283 -13.17 26.58 1.83
CA PHE A 283 -13.38 26.17 3.22
C PHE A 283 -13.71 24.68 3.24
N ILE A 284 -12.91 23.88 3.95
CA ILE A 284 -13.11 22.45 4.14
C ILE A 284 -13.37 22.18 5.62
N ILE A 285 -14.38 21.35 5.91
CA ILE A 285 -14.70 20.94 7.27
C ILE A 285 -14.95 19.43 7.37
N THR A 286 -14.64 18.84 8.51
CA THR A 286 -14.93 17.45 8.79
C THR A 286 -16.42 17.17 8.88
N SER A 287 -16.99 16.50 7.87
CA SER A 287 -18.38 16.01 7.91
C SER A 287 -18.51 14.72 8.71
N LYS A 288 -17.50 13.83 8.62
CA LYS A 288 -17.32 12.63 9.44
C LYS A 288 -15.82 12.33 9.55
N HIS A 289 -15.31 12.29 10.79
CA HIS A 289 -13.95 11.84 11.06
C HIS A 289 -13.90 10.35 11.37
N HIS A 290 -12.76 9.81 11.79
CA HIS A 290 -12.53 8.40 12.09
C HIS A 290 -13.42 7.84 13.21
N ASP A 291 -13.93 8.68 14.10
CA ASP A 291 -14.85 8.28 15.16
C ASP A 291 -16.26 7.90 14.66
N GLY A 292 -16.50 8.07 13.35
CA GLY A 292 -17.74 7.68 12.69
C GLY A 292 -18.92 8.61 12.94
N PHE A 293 -18.72 9.71 13.70
CA PHE A 293 -19.76 10.67 14.01
C PHE A 293 -20.04 11.62 12.85
N ALA A 294 -21.29 11.67 12.41
CA ALA A 294 -21.70 12.59 11.34
C ALA A 294 -22.03 13.98 11.90
N MET A 295 -21.28 15.00 11.49
CA MET A 295 -21.47 16.39 11.89
C MET A 295 -22.58 17.10 11.10
N TYR A 296 -23.49 16.36 10.47
CA TYR A 296 -24.63 16.83 9.66
C TYR A 296 -25.87 15.97 9.90
N ASP A 297 -27.03 16.38 9.39
CA ASP A 297 -28.30 15.64 9.56
C ASP A 297 -28.37 14.40 8.62
N SER A 298 -27.50 13.41 8.87
CA SER A 298 -27.49 12.15 8.12
C SER A 298 -28.78 11.36 8.33
N LYS A 299 -29.32 10.81 7.25
CA LYS A 299 -30.45 9.86 7.25
C LYS A 299 -29.96 8.41 7.25
N VAL A 300 -28.69 8.21 6.95
CA VAL A 300 -28.05 6.89 6.91
C VAL A 300 -27.69 6.39 8.33
N SER A 301 -27.33 7.31 9.23
CA SER A 301 -26.93 6.95 10.60
C SER A 301 -27.55 7.92 11.63
N ASP A 302 -28.13 7.36 12.70
CA ASP A 302 -28.62 8.14 13.84
C ASP A 302 -27.47 8.67 14.72
N TYR A 303 -26.23 8.19 14.50
CA TYR A 303 -25.04 8.68 15.16
C TYR A 303 -24.56 9.99 14.48
N ASN A 304 -25.37 11.03 14.63
CA ASN A 304 -25.18 12.34 14.01
C ASN A 304 -25.52 13.49 14.94
N ILE A 305 -25.06 14.70 14.59
CA ILE A 305 -25.14 15.89 15.46
C ILE A 305 -26.57 16.31 15.76
N VAL A 306 -27.54 16.03 14.88
CA VAL A 306 -28.94 16.40 15.08
C VAL A 306 -29.64 15.48 16.06
N LYS A 307 -29.40 14.16 15.92
CA LYS A 307 -30.10 13.14 16.72
C LYS A 307 -29.39 12.73 18.00
N ALA A 308 -28.07 12.72 17.98
CA ALA A 308 -27.25 12.17 19.06
C ALA A 308 -26.69 13.22 20.02
N THR A 309 -26.97 14.51 19.79
CA THR A 309 -26.47 15.59 20.64
C THR A 309 -27.56 16.55 21.10
N PRO A 310 -27.39 17.25 22.23
CA PRO A 310 -28.29 18.31 22.66
C PRO A 310 -28.28 19.57 21.76
N PHE A 311 -27.28 19.68 20.87
CA PHE A 311 -27.21 20.80 19.90
C PHE A 311 -28.38 20.73 18.89
N GLY A 312 -28.75 19.56 18.42
CA GLY A 312 -30.00 19.28 17.71
C GLY A 312 -30.21 20.02 16.39
N ARG A 313 -29.17 20.62 15.80
CA ARG A 313 -29.23 21.30 14.49
C ARG A 313 -28.05 20.96 13.61
N ASP A 314 -28.15 21.27 12.32
CA ASP A 314 -27.18 20.95 11.29
C ASP A 314 -26.25 22.13 11.00
N PRO A 315 -25.01 22.14 11.50
CA PRO A 315 -24.08 23.25 11.28
C PRO A 315 -23.52 23.29 9.86
N MET A 316 -23.53 22.17 9.12
CA MET A 316 -22.98 22.09 7.77
C MET A 316 -23.81 22.88 6.78
N LYS A 317 -25.14 22.91 7.01
CA LYS A 317 -26.03 23.75 6.21
C LYS A 317 -25.73 25.23 6.41
N ASP A 318 -25.55 25.65 7.66
CA ASP A 318 -25.24 27.04 8.01
C ASP A 318 -23.89 27.47 7.39
N LEU A 319 -22.85 26.64 7.50
CA LEU A 319 -21.55 26.90 6.89
C LEU A 319 -21.57 26.98 5.37
N ARG A 320 -22.28 26.03 4.73
CA ARG A 320 -22.45 26.03 3.29
C ARG A 320 -23.13 27.31 2.80
N ASP A 321 -24.20 27.73 3.48
CA ASP A 321 -24.96 28.95 3.13
C ASP A 321 -24.12 30.21 3.34
N ALA A 322 -23.34 30.28 4.42
CA ALA A 322 -22.43 31.39 4.70
C ALA A 322 -21.28 31.45 3.65
N CYS A 323 -20.69 30.31 3.29
CA CYS A 323 -19.65 30.22 2.24
C CYS A 323 -20.18 30.72 0.90
N ARG A 324 -21.37 30.28 0.47
CA ARG A 324 -21.99 30.70 -0.78
C ARG A 324 -22.26 32.21 -0.80
N LYS A 325 -22.80 32.76 0.29
CA LYS A 325 -23.01 34.20 0.46
C LYS A 325 -21.70 34.99 0.37
N ALA A 326 -20.63 34.48 0.91
CA ALA A 326 -19.30 35.08 0.87
C ALA A 326 -18.55 34.89 -0.46
N GLY A 327 -19.03 34.02 -1.34
CA GLY A 327 -18.31 33.61 -2.57
C GLY A 327 -17.08 32.76 -2.30
N ILE A 328 -17.10 31.98 -1.23
CA ILE A 328 -16.06 31.01 -0.85
C ILE A 328 -16.54 29.61 -1.26
N LYS A 329 -15.66 28.84 -1.88
CA LYS A 329 -15.90 27.43 -2.23
C LYS A 329 -16.01 26.58 -0.97
N PHE A 330 -16.90 25.58 -0.95
CA PHE A 330 -17.21 24.79 0.23
C PHE A 330 -16.93 23.31 -0.01
N GLY A 331 -16.30 22.64 0.93
CA GLY A 331 -15.98 21.23 0.82
C GLY A 331 -16.02 20.47 2.14
N PHE A 332 -16.06 19.15 2.01
CA PHE A 332 -16.07 18.24 3.14
C PHE A 332 -14.83 17.36 3.19
N TYR A 333 -14.25 17.21 4.38
CA TYR A 333 -13.46 16.06 4.75
C TYR A 333 -14.41 14.90 5.12
N TYR A 334 -14.15 13.73 4.59
CA TYR A 334 -14.88 12.51 4.92
C TYR A 334 -13.91 11.33 5.10
N SER A 335 -13.86 10.77 6.31
CA SER A 335 -13.10 9.54 6.59
C SER A 335 -13.83 8.35 5.97
N HIS A 336 -13.40 7.95 4.77
CA HIS A 336 -14.06 6.87 4.03
C HIS A 336 -13.59 5.48 4.45
N ALA A 337 -12.36 5.37 4.96
CA ALA A 337 -11.75 4.09 5.32
C ALA A 337 -11.93 3.74 6.79
N PHE A 338 -11.60 4.67 7.70
CA PHE A 338 -11.83 4.46 9.12
C PHE A 338 -13.26 4.83 9.54
N ASP A 339 -13.86 3.98 10.36
CA ASP A 339 -15.07 4.28 11.12
C ASP A 339 -15.07 3.49 12.43
N TRP A 340 -14.61 4.13 13.49
CA TRP A 340 -14.49 3.50 14.81
C TRP A 340 -15.84 3.34 15.53
N GLY A 341 -16.83 4.10 15.14
CA GLY A 341 -18.18 4.07 15.69
C GLY A 341 -19.08 2.95 15.14
N GLU A 342 -18.62 2.32 14.05
CA GLU A 342 -19.41 1.32 13.32
C GLU A 342 -18.81 -0.07 13.46
N LYS A 343 -19.67 -1.06 13.78
CA LYS A 343 -19.23 -2.44 13.99
C LYS A 343 -18.67 -3.08 12.72
N GLU A 344 -19.23 -2.73 11.57
CA GLU A 344 -18.76 -3.16 10.25
C GLU A 344 -17.63 -2.27 9.69
N GLY A 345 -17.26 -1.19 10.39
CA GLY A 345 -16.17 -0.29 10.04
C GLY A 345 -14.79 -0.92 10.17
N VAL A 346 -13.76 -0.14 9.88
CA VAL A 346 -12.36 -0.56 9.99
C VAL A 346 -11.68 0.29 11.08
N GLY A 347 -10.75 -0.32 11.82
CA GLY A 347 -9.84 0.38 12.70
C GLY A 347 -10.17 0.43 14.17
N ASN A 348 -11.30 -0.13 14.62
CA ASN A 348 -11.62 -0.27 16.03
C ASN A 348 -11.28 -1.68 16.54
N ASP A 349 -10.06 -1.87 17.02
CA ASP A 349 -9.55 -3.13 17.57
C ASP A 349 -9.68 -3.23 19.11
N TRP A 350 -10.22 -2.18 19.76
CA TRP A 350 -10.35 -2.14 21.23
C TRP A 350 -11.75 -2.46 21.74
N ASP A 351 -12.76 -2.37 20.88
CA ASP A 351 -14.17 -2.61 21.23
C ASP A 351 -14.81 -3.65 20.30
N TYR A 352 -14.32 -3.69 19.06
CA TYR A 352 -14.69 -4.67 18.05
C TYR A 352 -13.44 -5.42 17.57
N ASP A 353 -13.59 -6.59 16.98
CA ASP A 353 -12.49 -7.32 16.36
C ASP A 353 -12.27 -6.83 14.91
N ASN A 354 -12.19 -5.51 14.71
CA ASN A 354 -12.02 -4.92 13.41
C ASN A 354 -10.55 -4.88 12.99
N PRO A 355 -10.22 -5.17 11.73
CA PRO A 355 -8.85 -5.07 11.24
C PRO A 355 -8.39 -3.61 11.11
N GLY A 356 -7.09 -3.41 10.98
CA GLY A 356 -6.49 -2.11 10.64
C GLY A 356 -6.33 -1.12 11.78
N GLY A 357 -6.61 -1.53 13.04
CA GLY A 357 -6.70 -0.63 14.20
C GLY A 357 -5.44 -0.43 15.02
N ASP A 358 -4.49 -1.35 14.97
CA ASP A 358 -3.36 -1.45 15.90
C ASP A 358 -2.45 -0.21 15.92
N LYS A 359 -2.28 0.48 14.77
CA LYS A 359 -1.54 1.75 14.62
C LYS A 359 -2.14 2.57 13.49
N LEU A 360 -1.92 3.90 13.53
CA LEU A 360 -2.36 4.79 12.46
C LEU A 360 -1.82 4.34 11.09
N LEU A 361 -0.54 4.02 11.02
CA LEU A 361 0.13 3.55 9.80
C LEU A 361 0.34 2.03 9.77
N GLY A 362 -0.06 1.30 10.83
CA GLY A 362 -0.07 -0.16 10.89
C GLY A 362 -1.37 -0.74 10.34
N GLY A 363 -1.46 -2.07 10.26
CA GLY A 363 -2.66 -2.77 9.75
C GLY A 363 -3.03 -2.39 8.32
N ARG A 364 -2.04 -2.03 7.50
CA ARG A 364 -2.20 -1.93 6.05
C ARG A 364 -2.34 -3.34 5.50
N ASP A 365 -3.01 -3.46 4.36
CA ASP A 365 -3.15 -4.72 3.66
C ASP A 365 -3.74 -5.85 4.53
N TRP A 366 -4.55 -5.47 5.56
CA TRP A 366 -5.20 -6.42 6.45
C TRP A 366 -6.05 -7.45 5.67
N TRP A 367 -6.54 -7.12 4.50
CA TRP A 367 -7.33 -7.97 3.62
C TRP A 367 -6.57 -9.19 3.09
N GLU A 368 -5.26 -9.19 3.14
CA GLU A 368 -4.47 -10.37 2.82
C GLU A 368 -4.54 -11.44 3.91
N THR A 369 -4.63 -11.00 5.18
CA THR A 369 -4.66 -11.88 6.35
C THR A 369 -6.06 -12.10 6.92
N ARG A 370 -6.98 -11.13 6.76
CA ARG A 370 -8.37 -11.15 7.25
C ARG A 370 -9.36 -11.16 6.09
N LYS A 371 -9.20 -12.13 5.18
CA LYS A 371 -10.11 -12.31 4.03
C LYS A 371 -11.56 -12.52 4.44
N ASP A 372 -11.77 -13.05 5.64
CA ASP A 372 -13.09 -13.20 6.29
C ASP A 372 -13.80 -11.85 6.48
N TYR A 373 -13.05 -10.77 6.63
CA TYR A 373 -13.61 -9.44 6.86
C TYR A 373 -13.92 -8.64 5.58
N LEU A 374 -13.45 -9.08 4.41
CA LEU A 374 -13.73 -8.39 3.14
C LEU A 374 -15.22 -8.15 2.87
N PRO A 375 -16.12 -9.13 3.03
CA PRO A 375 -17.56 -8.90 2.85
C PRO A 375 -18.14 -7.90 3.86
N VAL A 376 -17.59 -7.86 5.08
CA VAL A 376 -18.02 -6.94 6.14
C VAL A 376 -17.63 -5.49 5.79
N ALA A 377 -16.37 -5.27 5.39
CA ALA A 377 -15.91 -3.96 4.94
C ALA A 377 -16.68 -3.48 3.71
N ARG A 378 -16.99 -4.38 2.76
CA ARG A 378 -17.82 -4.08 1.60
C ARG A 378 -19.23 -3.65 2.01
N LYS A 379 -19.83 -4.35 2.97
CA LYS A 379 -21.15 -3.98 3.52
C LYS A 379 -21.13 -2.57 4.11
N TYR A 380 -20.08 -2.22 4.89
CA TYR A 380 -19.89 -0.85 5.38
C TYR A 380 -19.85 0.19 4.25
N VAL A 381 -19.12 -0.11 3.18
CA VAL A 381 -19.04 0.78 2.01
C VAL A 381 -20.42 0.95 1.34
N ASP A 382 -21.16 -0.14 1.18
CA ASP A 382 -22.48 -0.15 0.52
C ASP A 382 -23.58 0.51 1.37
N GLU A 383 -23.59 0.29 2.68
CA GLU A 383 -24.68 0.69 3.57
C GLU A 383 -24.42 2.02 4.28
N LYS A 384 -23.15 2.44 4.42
CA LYS A 384 -22.81 3.69 5.12
C LYS A 384 -21.98 4.65 4.29
N ALA A 385 -20.77 4.26 3.82
CA ALA A 385 -19.85 5.22 3.23
C ALA A 385 -20.40 5.85 1.95
N ILE A 386 -20.78 5.08 0.95
CA ILE A 386 -21.35 5.58 -0.32
C ILE A 386 -22.66 6.32 -0.08
N PRO A 387 -23.64 5.79 0.68
CA PRO A 387 -24.85 6.54 0.98
C PRO A 387 -24.61 7.89 1.64
N GLN A 388 -23.73 7.98 2.64
CA GLN A 388 -23.41 9.25 3.30
C GLN A 388 -22.71 10.25 2.37
N ILE A 389 -21.81 9.79 1.49
CA ILE A 389 -21.18 10.65 0.48
C ILE A 389 -22.22 11.20 -0.48
N ARG A 390 -23.16 10.38 -0.95
CA ARG A 390 -24.28 10.82 -1.81
C ARG A 390 -25.21 11.80 -1.10
N GLU A 391 -25.46 11.60 0.21
CA GLU A 391 -26.20 12.58 1.04
C GLU A 391 -25.50 13.93 1.08
N LEU A 392 -24.20 13.94 1.40
CA LEU A 392 -23.41 15.17 1.48
C LEU A 392 -23.45 15.94 0.16
N ILE A 393 -23.30 15.25 -0.96
CA ILE A 393 -23.37 15.86 -2.30
C ILE A 393 -24.76 16.40 -2.57
N ALA A 394 -25.80 15.61 -2.36
CA ALA A 394 -27.18 16.00 -2.65
C ALA A 394 -27.69 17.14 -1.74
N MET A 395 -27.30 17.16 -0.46
CA MET A 395 -27.81 18.14 0.51
C MET A 395 -27.05 19.47 0.46
N TYR A 396 -25.75 19.44 0.17
CA TYR A 396 -24.90 20.63 0.33
C TYR A 396 -24.23 21.08 -0.96
N ASP A 397 -24.20 20.25 -2.02
CA ASP A 397 -23.56 20.54 -3.30
C ASP A 397 -22.14 21.11 -3.10
N PRO A 398 -21.22 20.31 -2.47
CA PRO A 398 -19.89 20.76 -2.16
C PRO A 398 -19.01 20.83 -3.41
N ASP A 399 -18.02 21.73 -3.41
CA ASP A 399 -17.01 21.85 -4.46
C ASP A 399 -15.86 20.85 -4.29
N ILE A 400 -15.63 20.35 -3.06
CA ILE A 400 -14.52 19.45 -2.69
C ILE A 400 -15.06 18.28 -1.87
N MET A 401 -14.63 17.06 -2.22
CA MET A 401 -14.62 15.89 -1.31
C MET A 401 -13.19 15.52 -0.98
N TRP A 402 -12.83 15.70 0.28
CA TRP A 402 -11.51 15.41 0.81
C TRP A 402 -11.54 14.08 1.57
N PHE A 403 -10.95 13.04 0.99
CA PHE A 403 -10.85 11.70 1.56
C PHE A 403 -9.56 11.49 2.34
N ASP A 404 -9.52 10.48 3.22
CA ASP A 404 -8.35 10.22 4.05
C ASP A 404 -8.14 8.73 4.33
N THR A 405 -6.89 8.37 4.64
CA THR A 405 -6.46 7.02 5.05
C THR A 405 -6.85 5.87 4.09
N PRO A 406 -6.70 6.01 2.76
CA PRO A 406 -7.13 5.02 1.78
C PRO A 406 -6.44 3.66 1.94
N HIS A 407 -5.28 3.63 2.60
CA HIS A 407 -4.50 2.42 2.90
C HIS A 407 -5.15 1.51 3.97
N LYS A 408 -6.33 1.87 4.44
CA LYS A 408 -7.13 1.09 5.41
C LYS A 408 -8.33 0.37 4.79
N LEU A 409 -8.57 0.60 3.51
CA LEU A 409 -9.55 -0.16 2.73
C LEU A 409 -8.89 -0.84 1.52
N PRO A 410 -9.40 -2.00 1.07
CA PRO A 410 -9.01 -2.56 -0.21
C PRO A 410 -9.17 -1.52 -1.32
N GLN A 411 -8.21 -1.47 -2.25
CA GLN A 411 -8.22 -0.48 -3.33
C GLN A 411 -9.51 -0.51 -4.15
N GLU A 412 -10.10 -1.70 -4.35
CA GLU A 412 -11.37 -1.88 -5.05
C GLU A 412 -12.52 -1.11 -4.38
N GLU A 413 -12.59 -1.12 -3.06
CA GLU A 413 -13.62 -0.38 -2.33
C GLU A 413 -13.40 1.14 -2.41
N CYS A 414 -12.14 1.59 -2.38
CA CYS A 414 -11.83 3.00 -2.62
C CYS A 414 -12.22 3.45 -4.04
N ILE A 415 -11.98 2.62 -5.06
CA ILE A 415 -12.41 2.86 -6.45
C ILE A 415 -13.92 3.06 -6.50
N ARG A 416 -14.70 2.15 -5.93
CA ARG A 416 -16.16 2.22 -5.88
C ARG A 416 -16.68 3.51 -5.22
N ILE A 417 -15.99 3.96 -4.16
CA ILE A 417 -16.31 5.22 -3.47
C ILE A 417 -16.08 6.42 -4.42
N VAL A 418 -14.95 6.45 -5.12
CA VAL A 418 -14.64 7.52 -6.07
C VAL A 418 -15.61 7.52 -7.25
N GLU A 419 -15.93 6.35 -7.81
CA GLU A 419 -16.92 6.20 -8.86
C GLU A 419 -18.28 6.76 -8.42
N ALA A 420 -18.78 6.36 -7.25
CA ALA A 420 -20.04 6.85 -6.69
C ALA A 420 -20.03 8.37 -6.43
N THR A 421 -18.88 8.93 -6.07
CA THR A 421 -18.70 10.37 -5.88
C THR A 421 -18.79 11.10 -7.22
N ARG A 422 -18.12 10.59 -8.26
CA ARG A 422 -18.17 11.15 -9.62
C ARG A 422 -19.55 11.04 -10.28
N GLU A 423 -20.23 9.91 -10.06
CA GLU A 423 -21.63 9.74 -10.51
C GLU A 423 -22.58 10.77 -9.88
N ALA A 424 -22.39 11.06 -8.58
CA ALA A 424 -23.21 12.01 -7.85
C ALA A 424 -22.90 13.49 -8.22
N SER A 425 -21.62 13.80 -8.49
CA SER A 425 -21.16 15.13 -8.89
C SER A 425 -19.93 15.04 -9.80
N PRO A 426 -20.09 15.17 -11.12
CA PRO A 426 -18.97 15.09 -12.07
C PRO A 426 -17.90 16.17 -11.89
N ASP A 427 -18.29 17.36 -11.43
CA ASP A 427 -17.42 18.52 -11.32
C ASP A 427 -16.75 18.69 -9.95
N ILE A 428 -17.11 17.85 -8.97
CA ILE A 428 -16.49 17.90 -7.63
C ILE A 428 -15.01 17.54 -7.70
N ILE A 429 -14.15 18.29 -7.02
CA ILE A 429 -12.74 17.92 -6.97
C ILE A 429 -12.47 16.94 -5.83
N ILE A 430 -11.57 15.99 -6.08
CA ILE A 430 -11.21 14.90 -5.19
C ILE A 430 -9.70 14.94 -4.93
N ASN A 431 -9.32 14.88 -3.66
CA ASN A 431 -7.93 14.95 -3.21
C ASN A 431 -7.14 13.65 -3.42
N GLY A 432 -5.82 13.74 -3.27
CA GLY A 432 -4.87 12.64 -3.47
C GLY A 432 -4.90 11.51 -2.44
N ARG A 433 -5.81 11.56 -1.44
CA ARG A 433 -5.97 10.50 -0.44
C ARG A 433 -7.25 9.68 -0.61
N ALA A 434 -7.81 9.67 -1.82
CA ALA A 434 -9.01 8.89 -2.10
C ALA A 434 -8.72 7.40 -2.32
N ILE A 435 -7.63 7.06 -3.02
CA ILE A 435 -7.25 5.68 -3.37
C ILE A 435 -5.76 5.47 -3.08
N SER A 436 -5.40 4.41 -2.34
CA SER A 436 -4.00 4.07 -2.07
C SER A 436 -3.30 3.57 -3.35
N GLY A 437 -2.06 4.02 -3.58
CA GLY A 437 -1.27 3.60 -4.72
C GLY A 437 -1.75 4.15 -6.09
N PHE A 438 -2.68 5.10 -6.08
CA PHE A 438 -3.13 5.80 -7.28
C PHE A 438 -2.56 7.22 -7.27
N ASP A 439 -1.89 7.65 -8.32
CA ASP A 439 -1.15 8.91 -8.41
C ASP A 439 -1.74 9.92 -9.41
N ARG A 440 -2.97 9.67 -9.91
CA ARG A 440 -3.62 10.48 -10.92
C ARG A 440 -4.96 11.04 -10.44
N TYR A 441 -4.87 11.84 -9.39
CA TYR A 441 -6.00 12.54 -8.76
C TYR A 441 -6.31 13.86 -9.49
N ASP A 442 -7.35 14.56 -9.01
CA ASP A 442 -7.54 15.95 -9.39
C ASP A 442 -6.38 16.80 -8.85
N TYR A 443 -5.92 16.53 -7.61
CA TYR A 443 -4.74 17.18 -7.05
C TYR A 443 -4.06 16.31 -5.98
N TYR A 444 -2.77 16.55 -5.75
CA TYR A 444 -1.96 15.86 -4.76
C TYR A 444 -2.04 16.53 -3.39
N ASN A 445 -1.87 15.74 -2.32
CA ASN A 445 -1.69 16.26 -0.97
C ASN A 445 -0.27 16.01 -0.48
N THR A 446 0.27 16.96 0.28
CA THR A 446 1.46 16.70 1.09
C THR A 446 1.17 15.71 2.20
N ALA A 447 2.21 15.21 2.88
CA ALA A 447 2.06 14.60 4.20
C ALA A 447 1.51 15.63 5.20
N ASP A 448 0.98 15.15 6.33
CA ASP A 448 0.58 16.04 7.43
C ASP A 448 1.80 16.81 7.94
N CYS A 449 1.64 18.11 8.19
CA CYS A 449 2.69 19.00 8.67
C CYS A 449 4.01 18.85 7.89
N PRO A 450 4.04 19.10 6.59
CA PRO A 450 5.21 18.89 5.78
C PRO A 450 6.37 19.81 6.20
N TYR A 451 7.58 19.24 6.32
CA TYR A 451 8.81 20.03 6.57
C TYR A 451 9.27 20.74 5.31
N GLU A 452 9.02 20.12 4.16
CA GLU A 452 9.38 20.61 2.83
C GLU A 452 8.23 20.36 1.87
N PHE A 453 8.01 21.28 0.96
CA PHE A 453 7.08 21.09 -0.13
C PHE A 453 7.80 20.40 -1.28
N SER A 454 7.46 19.15 -1.56
CA SER A 454 7.96 18.46 -2.75
C SER A 454 7.45 19.15 -4.02
N HIS A 455 8.26 19.14 -5.06
CA HIS A 455 7.81 19.59 -6.36
C HIS A 455 7.01 18.48 -7.04
N TYR A 456 5.73 18.74 -7.30
CA TYR A 456 4.81 17.80 -7.95
C TYR A 456 4.72 17.99 -9.48
N GLY A 457 5.76 18.60 -10.09
CA GLY A 457 5.77 18.90 -11.53
C GLY A 457 4.67 19.89 -11.91
N ASP A 458 4.01 19.62 -13.03
CA ASP A 458 2.88 20.41 -13.55
C ASP A 458 1.52 19.99 -12.97
N SER A 459 1.50 19.17 -11.90
CA SER A 459 0.28 18.70 -11.27
C SER A 459 -0.27 19.72 -10.28
N TYR A 460 -1.59 19.74 -10.11
CA TYR A 460 -2.23 20.46 -9.01
C TYR A 460 -1.90 19.82 -7.68
N TRP A 461 -1.67 20.61 -6.63
CA TRP A 461 -1.32 20.09 -5.32
C TRP A 461 -1.78 21.00 -4.18
N GLU A 462 -1.91 20.44 -2.99
CA GLU A 462 -2.28 21.10 -1.75
C GLU A 462 -1.28 20.77 -0.65
N GLY A 463 -0.75 21.81 0.00
CA GLY A 463 0.00 21.68 1.25
C GLY A 463 -0.93 21.80 2.44
N ILE A 464 -0.82 20.90 3.43
CA ILE A 464 -1.70 20.86 4.61
C ILE A 464 -0.94 21.06 5.94
N PRO A 465 -0.27 22.21 6.14
CA PRO A 465 0.34 22.52 7.43
C PRO A 465 -0.72 22.73 8.50
N THR A 466 -0.45 22.25 9.72
CA THR A 466 -1.29 22.57 10.89
C THR A 466 -0.84 23.85 11.57
N THR A 467 -1.75 24.55 12.24
CA THR A 467 -1.44 25.75 13.03
C THR A 467 -0.94 25.41 14.44
N ASN A 468 -1.05 24.14 14.87
CA ASN A 468 -0.51 23.64 16.12
C ASN A 468 -0.03 22.17 15.96
N ASN A 469 0.16 21.43 17.06
CA ASN A 469 0.62 20.02 17.04
C ASN A 469 -0.49 19.00 16.73
N SER A 470 -1.70 19.45 16.40
CA SER A 470 -2.87 18.62 16.11
C SER A 470 -3.74 19.32 15.06
N HIS A 471 -4.52 18.56 14.30
CA HIS A 471 -5.53 19.15 13.40
C HIS A 471 -6.74 19.67 14.17
N ALA A 472 -7.17 18.96 15.22
CA ALA A 472 -8.22 19.43 16.12
C ALA A 472 -7.68 20.29 17.27
N TYR A 473 -8.58 20.96 17.97
CA TYR A 473 -8.27 21.73 19.18
C TYR A 473 -7.71 20.83 20.30
N THR A 474 -6.60 21.26 20.93
CA THR A 474 -5.91 20.53 22.01
C THR A 474 -5.51 21.43 23.16
#